data_6b898dd787a58645c1114ca3ea054d54
#
_entry.id   6b898dd787a58645c1114ca3ea054d54
#
_cell.length_a   1.000
_cell.length_b   1.000
_cell.length_c   1.000
_cell.angle_alpha   90.00
_cell.angle_beta   90.00
_cell.angle_gamma   90.00
#
_symmetry.space_group_name_H-M   'P 1'
#
loop_
_entity.id
_entity.type
_entity.pdbx_description
1 polymer ?
#
loop_
_entity_poly.entity_id
_entity_poly.type
_entity_poly.pdbx_seq_one_letter_code
_entity_poly.pdbx_strand_id
1 'polypeptide(L)'
;MTHQARFPEPILVGKAMRGLGIPVALKVAPPGLVEGGDFVYLDGETLMMGFGTRSNEAGLDMVRRVMLGKEIKEFLAVPLPSFRVHLDGALMVMGPDLAVFHGPSLGLFPAYVYNEDGVELVFLEDYLRERGVEMIYADDTEVRVFGTNIVGLGDRKCVSYEWNERIIGELEERGFDVIRIPGSQLSLGGGGPHCMTCPILRDDR
;
A
#
# COMPACT_ATOMS: atom_id res chain seq x y z
N MET A 1 8.13 -9.35 -10.13
CA MET A 1 9.12 -9.76 -9.11
C MET A 1 10.51 -9.41 -9.56
N THR A 2 11.25 -8.67 -8.77
CA THR A 2 12.64 -8.26 -9.06
C THR A 2 13.68 -9.32 -8.67
N HIS A 3 13.42 -10.07 -7.59
CA HIS A 3 14.32 -11.14 -7.16
C HIS A 3 14.09 -12.44 -7.92
N GLN A 4 15.14 -12.97 -8.57
CA GLN A 4 15.07 -14.21 -9.36
C GLN A 4 14.54 -15.41 -8.56
N ALA A 5 14.94 -15.57 -7.29
CA ALA A 5 14.48 -16.64 -6.43
C ALA A 5 12.95 -16.63 -6.22
N ARG A 6 12.29 -15.47 -6.42
CA ARG A 6 10.85 -15.27 -6.26
C ARG A 6 10.05 -15.36 -7.57
N PHE A 7 10.70 -15.57 -8.72
CA PHE A 7 10.00 -15.69 -10.02
C PHE A 7 8.90 -16.75 -10.08
N PRO A 8 8.97 -17.88 -9.36
CA PRO A 8 7.88 -18.85 -9.31
C PRO A 8 6.65 -18.39 -8.54
N GLU A 9 6.78 -17.41 -7.62
CA GLU A 9 5.69 -17.00 -6.72
C GLU A 9 4.42 -16.56 -7.48
N PRO A 10 4.47 -15.67 -8.50
CA PRO A 10 3.26 -15.27 -9.22
C PRO A 10 2.53 -16.43 -9.88
N ILE A 11 3.27 -17.46 -10.31
CA ILE A 11 2.69 -18.66 -10.93
C ILE A 11 1.96 -19.48 -9.87
N LEU A 12 2.59 -19.69 -8.71
CA LEU A 12 2.03 -20.46 -7.59
C LEU A 12 0.82 -19.77 -6.99
N VAL A 13 0.92 -18.44 -6.72
CA VAL A 13 -0.19 -17.64 -6.20
C VAL A 13 -1.35 -17.62 -7.20
N GLY A 14 -1.09 -17.37 -8.48
CA GLY A 14 -2.13 -17.41 -9.52
C GLY A 14 -2.80 -18.78 -9.68
N LYS A 15 -2.08 -19.89 -9.41
CA LYS A 15 -2.67 -21.23 -9.35
C LYS A 15 -3.57 -21.39 -8.13
N ALA A 16 -3.10 -20.94 -6.97
CA ALA A 16 -3.87 -20.99 -5.73
C ALA A 16 -5.17 -20.19 -5.83
N MET A 17 -5.12 -18.95 -6.34
CA MET A 17 -6.30 -18.08 -6.53
C MET A 17 -7.33 -18.72 -7.45
N ARG A 18 -6.90 -19.28 -8.60
CA ARG A 18 -7.82 -20.02 -9.48
C ARG A 18 -8.43 -21.25 -8.81
N GLY A 19 -7.66 -21.94 -7.98
CA GLY A 19 -8.16 -23.09 -7.19
C GLY A 19 -9.23 -22.69 -6.17
N LEU A 20 -9.22 -21.45 -5.72
CA LEU A 20 -10.23 -20.84 -4.84
C LEU A 20 -11.40 -20.21 -5.63
N GLY A 21 -11.43 -20.32 -6.96
CA GLY A 21 -12.46 -19.69 -7.79
C GLY A 21 -12.27 -18.18 -8.00
N ILE A 22 -11.13 -17.61 -7.58
CA ILE A 22 -10.85 -16.18 -7.72
C ILE A 22 -10.33 -15.90 -9.14
N PRO A 23 -10.97 -15.01 -9.91
CA PRO A 23 -10.52 -14.68 -11.25
C PRO A 23 -9.21 -13.90 -11.22
N VAL A 24 -8.37 -14.13 -12.23
CA VAL A 24 -7.13 -13.38 -12.45
C VAL A 24 -7.40 -12.30 -13.49
N ALA A 25 -7.50 -11.04 -13.05
CA ALA A 25 -7.79 -9.90 -13.91
C ALA A 25 -6.59 -9.51 -14.80
N LEU A 26 -5.38 -9.64 -14.28
CA LEU A 26 -4.16 -9.27 -15.01
C LEU A 26 -3.01 -10.22 -14.66
N LYS A 27 -2.25 -10.60 -15.68
CA LYS A 27 -0.93 -11.20 -15.52
C LYS A 27 0.11 -10.22 -16.05
N VAL A 28 0.86 -9.62 -15.15
CA VAL A 28 1.96 -8.72 -15.52
C VAL A 28 3.06 -9.51 -16.23
N ALA A 29 3.45 -9.05 -17.42
CA ALA A 29 4.49 -9.66 -18.25
C ALA A 29 5.69 -8.70 -18.41
N PRO A 30 6.90 -9.23 -18.66
CA PRO A 30 8.05 -8.38 -18.97
C PRO A 30 7.77 -7.39 -20.11
N PRO A 31 8.26 -6.15 -20.04
CA PRO A 31 9.21 -5.62 -19.06
C PRO A 31 8.54 -5.15 -17.74
N GLY A 32 7.23 -5.32 -17.57
CA GLY A 32 6.51 -4.90 -16.38
C GLY A 32 6.92 -5.70 -15.13
N LEU A 33 7.13 -4.98 -14.03
CA LEU A 33 7.38 -5.53 -12.69
C LEU A 33 6.38 -4.89 -11.73
N VAL A 34 5.72 -5.73 -10.92
CA VAL A 34 4.74 -5.30 -9.92
C VAL A 34 4.86 -6.18 -8.69
N GLU A 35 4.85 -5.56 -7.51
CA GLU A 35 4.77 -6.25 -6.22
C GLU A 35 3.63 -5.67 -5.37
N GLY A 36 2.94 -6.53 -4.59
CA GLY A 36 1.69 -6.19 -3.91
C GLY A 36 1.80 -5.08 -2.86
N GLY A 37 2.96 -4.92 -2.22
CA GLY A 37 3.19 -3.86 -1.24
C GLY A 37 3.16 -2.43 -1.83
N ASP A 38 3.14 -2.31 -3.17
CA ASP A 38 2.99 -1.02 -3.84
C ASP A 38 1.51 -0.62 -4.08
N PHE A 39 0.55 -1.49 -3.77
CA PHE A 39 -0.88 -1.21 -3.92
C PHE A 39 -1.48 -0.70 -2.60
N VAL A 40 -1.99 0.52 -2.62
CA VAL A 40 -2.73 1.12 -1.50
C VAL A 40 -4.01 1.75 -2.03
N TYR A 41 -5.15 1.21 -1.64
CA TYR A 41 -6.45 1.83 -1.93
C TYR A 41 -6.72 2.97 -0.94
N LEU A 42 -7.09 4.13 -1.45
CA LEU A 42 -7.59 5.23 -0.63
C LEU A 42 -9.06 4.97 -0.26
N ASP A 43 -9.83 4.58 -1.27
CA ASP A 43 -11.24 4.23 -1.19
C ASP A 43 -11.61 3.22 -2.29
N GLY A 44 -12.91 2.97 -2.53
CA GLY A 44 -13.38 2.06 -3.56
C GLY A 44 -13.13 2.52 -5.00
N GLU A 45 -12.79 3.79 -5.20
CA GLU A 45 -12.66 4.39 -6.54
C GLU A 45 -11.24 4.91 -6.83
N THR A 46 -10.35 4.94 -5.81
CA THR A 46 -9.00 5.52 -5.91
C THR A 46 -7.93 4.51 -5.51
N LEU A 47 -7.07 4.16 -6.45
CA LEU A 47 -5.91 3.29 -6.23
C LEU A 47 -4.61 4.10 -6.32
N MET A 48 -3.81 4.03 -5.28
CA MET A 48 -2.43 4.51 -5.27
C MET A 48 -1.48 3.34 -5.53
N MET A 49 -0.53 3.52 -6.43
CA MET A 49 0.48 2.49 -6.72
C MET A 49 1.88 3.09 -6.69
N GLY A 50 2.71 2.55 -5.80
CA GLY A 50 4.13 2.89 -5.72
C GLY A 50 4.93 2.35 -6.91
N PHE A 51 5.95 3.09 -7.35
CA PHE A 51 6.93 2.59 -8.29
C PHE A 51 8.35 3.07 -7.95
N GLY A 52 9.31 2.23 -8.18
CA GLY A 52 10.71 2.47 -7.82
C GLY A 52 11.55 1.20 -7.98
N THR A 53 12.06 0.66 -6.88
CA THR A 53 12.98 -0.48 -6.91
C THR A 53 12.31 -1.83 -7.19
N ARG A 54 11.02 -1.98 -6.90
CA ARG A 54 10.29 -3.27 -6.98
C ARG A 54 9.21 -3.30 -8.05
N SER A 55 8.41 -2.26 -8.14
CA SER A 55 7.48 -2.05 -9.24
C SER A 55 8.05 -1.00 -10.19
N ASN A 56 7.82 -1.12 -11.48
CA ASN A 56 8.29 -0.18 -12.48
C ASN A 56 7.15 0.45 -13.29
N GLU A 57 7.47 1.51 -14.02
CA GLU A 57 6.49 2.25 -14.84
C GLU A 57 5.74 1.36 -15.83
N ALA A 58 6.44 0.39 -16.46
CA ALA A 58 5.80 -0.52 -17.40
C ALA A 58 4.76 -1.43 -16.72
N GLY A 59 5.06 -1.91 -15.51
CA GLY A 59 4.12 -2.69 -14.70
C GLY A 59 2.93 -1.85 -14.23
N LEU A 60 3.21 -0.63 -13.77
CA LEU A 60 2.21 0.34 -13.36
C LEU A 60 1.24 0.66 -14.52
N ASP A 61 1.76 0.94 -15.72
CA ASP A 61 0.92 1.23 -16.89
C ASP A 61 0.01 0.04 -17.28
N MET A 62 0.51 -1.19 -17.13
CA MET A 62 -0.32 -2.39 -17.35
C MET A 62 -1.48 -2.48 -16.35
N VAL A 63 -1.24 -2.19 -15.06
CA VAL A 63 -2.28 -2.17 -14.02
C VAL A 63 -3.28 -1.04 -14.30
N ARG A 64 -2.79 0.18 -14.53
CA ARG A 64 -3.62 1.35 -14.81
C ARG A 64 -4.60 1.09 -15.96
N ARG A 65 -4.15 0.54 -17.09
CA ARG A 65 -5.01 0.22 -18.26
C ARG A 65 -6.09 -0.81 -17.97
N VAL A 66 -5.89 -1.67 -17.00
CA VAL A 66 -6.89 -2.67 -16.60
C VAL A 66 -7.89 -2.10 -15.62
N MET A 67 -7.44 -1.24 -14.70
CA MET A 67 -8.24 -0.76 -13.58
C MET A 67 -8.97 0.56 -13.85
N LEU A 68 -8.26 1.55 -14.44
CA LEU A 68 -8.79 2.91 -14.62
C LEU A 68 -9.95 2.94 -15.62
N GLY A 69 -11.03 3.60 -15.24
CA GLY A 69 -12.27 3.72 -16.03
C GLY A 69 -13.13 2.45 -16.01
N LYS A 70 -12.78 1.44 -15.18
CA LYS A 70 -13.54 0.20 -15.01
C LYS A 70 -13.82 -0.06 -13.54
N GLU A 71 -12.75 -0.35 -12.79
CA GLU A 71 -12.83 -0.68 -11.37
C GLU A 71 -12.60 0.56 -10.49
N ILE A 72 -11.80 1.53 -10.98
CA ILE A 72 -11.46 2.76 -10.29
C ILE A 72 -11.63 3.98 -11.21
N LYS A 73 -11.87 5.15 -10.60
CA LYS A 73 -11.96 6.44 -11.29
C LYS A 73 -10.64 7.21 -11.28
N GLU A 74 -9.83 7.03 -10.25
CA GLU A 74 -8.52 7.66 -10.12
C GLU A 74 -7.43 6.63 -9.87
N PHE A 75 -6.31 6.81 -10.54
CA PHE A 75 -5.11 6.02 -10.37
C PHE A 75 -3.93 6.94 -10.09
N LEU A 76 -3.33 6.81 -8.90
CA LEU A 76 -2.15 7.59 -8.52
C LEU A 76 -0.88 6.76 -8.70
N ALA A 77 0.04 7.25 -9.52
CA ALA A 77 1.39 6.72 -9.60
C ALA A 77 2.30 7.49 -8.64
N VAL A 78 2.79 6.82 -7.61
CA VAL A 78 3.59 7.42 -6.53
C VAL A 78 5.06 7.03 -6.69
N PRO A 79 5.96 7.97 -7.09
CA PRO A 79 7.38 7.67 -7.18
C PRO A 79 7.96 7.42 -5.79
N LEU A 80 8.73 6.33 -5.65
CA LEU A 80 9.38 5.98 -4.40
C LEU A 80 10.89 6.18 -4.48
N PRO A 81 11.53 6.78 -3.45
CA PRO A 81 12.97 6.87 -3.39
C PRO A 81 13.61 5.47 -3.26
N SER A 82 14.85 5.33 -3.71
CA SER A 82 15.55 4.03 -3.78
C SER A 82 15.72 3.32 -2.43
N PHE A 83 15.66 4.04 -1.33
CA PHE A 83 15.71 3.48 0.02
C PHE A 83 14.34 2.94 0.51
N ARG A 84 13.26 3.17 -0.24
CA ARG A 84 11.93 2.67 0.07
C ARG A 84 11.58 1.49 -0.83
N VAL A 85 11.28 0.34 -0.21
CA VAL A 85 11.03 -0.92 -0.93
C VAL A 85 9.66 -0.92 -1.58
N HIS A 86 8.62 -0.59 -0.82
CA HIS A 86 7.23 -0.53 -1.25
C HIS A 86 6.51 0.67 -0.64
N LEU A 87 5.36 1.02 -1.23
CA LEU A 87 4.51 2.11 -0.78
C LEU A 87 3.94 1.84 0.62
N ASP A 88 3.52 0.60 0.94
CA ASP A 88 3.01 0.20 2.26
C ASP A 88 4.01 0.36 3.40
N GLY A 89 5.29 0.52 3.08
CA GLY A 89 6.33 0.88 4.03
C GLY A 89 6.42 2.38 4.35
N ALA A 90 5.61 3.22 3.69
CA ALA A 90 5.61 4.67 3.88
C ALA A 90 4.20 5.26 4.02
N LEU A 91 3.18 4.57 3.54
CA LEU A 91 1.78 4.97 3.56
C LEU A 91 0.89 3.78 3.92
N MET A 92 0.03 3.95 4.91
CA MET A 92 -1.05 3.02 5.19
C MET A 92 -2.35 3.79 5.41
N VAL A 93 -3.35 3.53 4.57
CA VAL A 93 -4.70 4.06 4.73
C VAL A 93 -5.43 3.22 5.76
N MET A 94 -5.88 3.88 6.83
CA MET A 94 -6.53 3.24 7.98
C MET A 94 -8.06 3.32 7.90
N GLY A 95 -8.57 4.17 7.02
CA GLY A 95 -9.98 4.44 6.78
C GLY A 95 -10.13 5.61 5.81
N PRO A 96 -11.35 6.01 5.48
CA PRO A 96 -11.58 7.09 4.50
C PRO A 96 -11.07 8.46 4.98
N ASP A 97 -10.84 8.59 6.29
CA ASP A 97 -10.52 9.83 6.99
C ASP A 97 -9.13 9.84 7.64
N LEU A 98 -8.37 8.74 7.57
CA LEU A 98 -7.10 8.61 8.28
C LEU A 98 -6.05 7.79 7.53
N ALA A 99 -4.80 8.26 7.54
CA ALA A 99 -3.65 7.52 7.06
C ALA A 99 -2.44 7.65 8.00
N VAL A 100 -1.58 6.64 8.04
CA VAL A 100 -0.24 6.73 8.62
C VAL A 100 0.72 7.05 7.48
N PHE A 101 1.48 8.14 7.61
CA PHE A 101 2.19 8.77 6.50
C PHE A 101 3.64 9.10 6.87
N HIS A 102 4.59 8.74 6.00
CA HIS A 102 6.00 9.09 6.17
C HIS A 102 6.42 10.18 5.17
N GLY A 103 6.41 11.44 5.63
CA GLY A 103 6.73 12.62 4.82
C GLY A 103 8.07 12.55 4.08
N PRO A 104 9.19 12.17 4.73
CA PRO A 104 10.49 12.06 4.08
C PRO A 104 10.57 11.09 2.90
N SER A 105 9.68 10.08 2.82
CA SER A 105 9.60 9.17 1.67
C SER A 105 8.70 9.69 0.55
N LEU A 106 7.61 10.35 0.91
CA LEU A 106 6.50 10.63 -0.01
C LEU A 106 6.45 12.10 -0.48
N GLY A 107 7.19 12.98 0.18
CA GLY A 107 7.29 14.40 -0.18
C GLY A 107 8.44 14.74 -1.14
N LEU A 108 9.25 13.75 -1.57
CA LEU A 108 10.41 14.01 -2.43
C LEU A 108 10.02 14.28 -3.88
N PHE A 109 8.95 13.65 -4.35
CA PHE A 109 8.50 13.73 -5.74
C PHE A 109 6.99 13.88 -5.79
N PRO A 110 6.45 14.64 -6.75
CA PRO A 110 5.02 14.67 -6.99
C PRO A 110 4.55 13.30 -7.53
N ALA A 111 3.32 12.93 -7.17
CA ALA A 111 2.60 11.81 -7.74
C ALA A 111 1.87 12.23 -9.02
N TYR A 112 1.63 11.27 -9.90
CA TYR A 112 0.82 11.45 -11.10
C TYR A 112 -0.59 10.94 -10.82
N VAL A 113 -1.59 11.79 -10.93
CA VAL A 113 -3.01 11.42 -10.83
C VAL A 113 -3.57 11.26 -12.24
N TYR A 114 -4.02 10.06 -12.56
CA TYR A 114 -4.68 9.74 -13.82
C TYR A 114 -6.18 9.57 -13.57
N ASN A 115 -7.00 10.27 -14.33
CA ASN A 115 -8.46 10.19 -14.32
C ASN A 115 -9.02 10.36 -15.75
N GLU A 116 -10.34 10.55 -15.90
CA GLU A 116 -10.99 10.77 -17.20
C GLU A 116 -10.59 12.10 -17.87
N ASP A 117 -10.21 13.10 -17.10
CA ASP A 117 -9.82 14.43 -17.58
C ASP A 117 -8.35 14.47 -18.05
N GLY A 118 -7.56 13.45 -17.71
CA GLY A 118 -6.16 13.36 -18.13
C GLY A 118 -5.19 12.96 -17.04
N VAL A 119 -4.09 13.69 -16.93
CA VAL A 119 -3.06 13.48 -15.91
C VAL A 119 -2.61 14.80 -15.32
N GLU A 120 -2.51 14.84 -14.00
CA GLU A 120 -1.98 15.97 -13.25
C GLU A 120 -0.88 15.53 -12.26
N LEU A 121 -0.09 16.49 -11.80
CA LEU A 121 0.95 16.31 -10.80
C LEU A 121 0.52 16.93 -9.48
N VAL A 122 0.59 16.13 -8.40
CA VAL A 122 0.21 16.58 -7.06
C VAL A 122 1.26 16.14 -6.03
N PHE A 123 1.45 16.90 -4.97
CA PHE A 123 2.09 16.34 -3.80
C PHE A 123 1.09 15.46 -3.05
N LEU A 124 1.48 14.23 -2.74
CA LEU A 124 0.57 13.24 -2.16
C LEU A 124 -0.04 13.69 -0.83
N GLU A 125 0.72 14.41 -0.02
CA GLU A 125 0.25 14.98 1.23
C GLU A 125 -0.89 15.99 1.02
N ASP A 126 -0.74 16.91 0.06
CA ASP A 126 -1.76 17.90 -0.27
C ASP A 126 -3.01 17.22 -0.85
N TYR A 127 -2.82 16.27 -1.77
CA TYR A 127 -3.89 15.48 -2.35
C TYR A 127 -4.76 14.77 -1.29
N LEU A 128 -4.13 14.16 -0.28
CA LEU A 128 -4.82 13.50 0.82
C LEU A 128 -5.53 14.50 1.73
N ARG A 129 -4.88 15.62 2.06
CA ARG A 129 -5.48 16.70 2.90
C ARG A 129 -6.72 17.32 2.25
N GLU A 130 -6.66 17.60 0.97
CA GLU A 130 -7.80 18.18 0.21
C GLU A 130 -9.01 17.24 0.20
N ARG A 131 -8.79 15.94 0.37
CA ARG A 131 -9.84 14.92 0.51
C ARG A 131 -10.28 14.67 1.96
N GLY A 132 -9.77 15.46 2.90
CA GLY A 132 -10.13 15.36 4.31
C GLY A 132 -9.46 14.19 5.04
N VAL A 133 -8.40 13.61 4.48
CA VAL A 133 -7.64 12.55 5.15
C VAL A 133 -6.69 13.17 6.16
N GLU A 134 -6.88 12.85 7.44
CA GLU A 134 -5.95 13.19 8.52
C GLU A 134 -4.73 12.26 8.45
N MET A 135 -3.56 12.76 8.83
CA MET A 135 -2.32 11.97 8.78
C MET A 135 -1.67 11.84 10.15
N ILE A 136 -1.40 10.62 10.57
CA ILE A 136 -0.44 10.30 11.64
C ILE A 136 0.93 10.23 10.99
N TYR A 137 1.80 11.19 11.29
CA TYR A 137 3.14 11.23 10.73
C TYR A 137 4.07 10.25 11.45
N ALA A 138 4.56 9.26 10.72
CA ALA A 138 5.61 8.38 11.20
C ALA A 138 6.99 9.01 10.95
N ASP A 139 7.91 8.86 11.88
CA ASP A 139 9.30 9.28 11.72
C ASP A 139 10.20 8.18 11.11
N ASP A 140 11.46 8.54 10.83
CA ASP A 140 12.45 7.62 10.26
C ASP A 140 12.72 6.38 11.13
N THR A 141 12.61 6.51 12.44
CA THR A 141 12.83 5.40 13.39
C THR A 141 11.65 4.44 13.33
N GLU A 142 10.44 4.96 13.34
CA GLU A 142 9.21 4.19 13.32
C GLU A 142 9.04 3.41 12.02
N VAL A 143 9.34 4.02 10.87
CA VAL A 143 9.24 3.29 9.60
C VAL A 143 10.28 2.18 9.47
N ARG A 144 11.45 2.30 10.11
CA ARG A 144 12.47 1.22 10.17
C ARG A 144 12.00 0.01 10.94
N VAL A 145 11.10 0.20 11.88
CA VAL A 145 10.51 -0.87 12.71
C VAL A 145 9.06 -1.18 12.31
N PHE A 146 8.71 -0.86 11.05
CA PHE A 146 7.41 -1.17 10.44
C PHE A 146 6.21 -0.45 11.06
N GLY A 147 6.41 0.77 11.58
CA GLY A 147 5.34 1.57 12.19
C GLY A 147 4.21 1.94 11.23
N THR A 148 4.50 2.10 9.93
CA THR A 148 3.49 2.31 8.88
C THR A 148 2.85 1.02 8.38
N ASN A 149 3.45 -0.14 8.60
CA ASN A 149 3.05 -1.41 7.98
C ASN A 149 1.99 -2.14 8.83
N ILE A 150 0.79 -1.56 8.89
CA ILE A 150 -0.34 -1.95 9.74
C ILE A 150 -1.37 -2.70 8.91
N VAL A 151 -1.98 -3.76 9.45
CA VAL A 151 -3.09 -4.45 8.81
C VAL A 151 -4.41 -3.86 9.29
N GLY A 152 -5.15 -3.22 8.41
CA GLY A 152 -6.54 -2.83 8.66
C GLY A 152 -7.47 -4.05 8.56
N LEU A 153 -8.29 -4.26 9.59
CA LEU A 153 -9.29 -5.33 9.65
C LEU A 153 -10.72 -4.83 9.44
N GLY A 154 -10.87 -3.54 9.27
CA GLY A 154 -12.18 -2.91 9.19
C GLY A 154 -12.70 -2.42 10.53
N ASP A 155 -13.79 -1.64 10.52
CA ASP A 155 -14.49 -1.15 11.71
C ASP A 155 -13.56 -0.54 12.78
N ARG A 156 -12.55 0.25 12.33
CA ARG A 156 -11.48 0.81 13.17
C ARG A 156 -10.73 -0.25 13.99
N LYS A 157 -10.55 -1.46 13.42
CA LYS A 157 -9.67 -2.49 13.98
C LYS A 157 -8.43 -2.66 13.12
N CYS A 158 -7.29 -2.87 13.77
CA CYS A 158 -6.05 -3.11 13.06
C CYS A 158 -5.06 -3.95 13.86
N VAL A 159 -4.02 -4.44 13.17
CA VAL A 159 -2.92 -5.19 13.79
C VAL A 159 -1.61 -4.43 13.58
N SER A 160 -0.87 -4.21 14.67
CA SER A 160 0.46 -3.61 14.65
C SER A 160 1.43 -4.40 15.52
N TYR A 161 2.74 -4.25 15.27
CA TYR A 161 3.73 -4.73 16.21
C TYR A 161 3.69 -3.90 17.50
N GLU A 162 3.78 -4.59 18.65
CA GLU A 162 3.61 -4.03 19.99
C GLU A 162 4.55 -2.86 20.32
N TRP A 163 5.73 -2.80 19.70
CA TRP A 163 6.72 -1.74 19.94
C TRP A 163 6.42 -0.40 19.25
N ASN A 164 5.42 -0.34 18.37
CA ASN A 164 5.03 0.92 17.70
C ASN A 164 4.13 1.78 18.60
N GLU A 165 4.52 1.97 19.87
CA GLU A 165 3.68 2.50 20.93
C GLU A 165 3.07 3.87 20.63
N ARG A 166 3.83 4.81 20.02
CA ARG A 166 3.32 6.14 19.70
C ARG A 166 2.24 6.08 18.62
N ILE A 167 2.52 5.40 17.51
CA ILE A 167 1.55 5.27 16.41
C ILE A 167 0.29 4.53 16.90
N ILE A 168 0.46 3.49 17.73
CA ILE A 168 -0.66 2.77 18.34
C ILE A 168 -1.47 3.72 19.22
N GLY A 169 -0.85 4.52 20.07
CA GLY A 169 -1.53 5.50 20.92
C GLY A 169 -2.34 6.51 20.08
N GLU A 170 -1.75 7.05 19.02
CA GLU A 170 -2.42 7.96 18.09
C GLU A 170 -3.65 7.32 17.40
N LEU A 171 -3.56 6.03 17.06
CA LEU A 171 -4.69 5.28 16.50
C LEU A 171 -5.78 5.04 17.56
N GLU A 172 -5.41 4.63 18.78
CA GLU A 172 -6.33 4.39 19.90
C GLU A 172 -7.07 5.67 20.31
N GLU A 173 -6.40 6.83 20.33
CA GLU A 173 -7.02 8.14 20.55
C GLU A 173 -8.08 8.50 19.50
N ARG A 174 -7.96 7.96 18.29
CA ARG A 174 -8.92 8.10 17.19
C ARG A 174 -9.94 6.96 17.11
N GLY A 175 -10.01 6.15 18.18
CA GLY A 175 -11.01 5.11 18.35
C GLY A 175 -10.70 3.78 17.64
N PHE A 176 -9.43 3.53 17.30
CA PHE A 176 -9.03 2.23 16.78
C PHE A 176 -8.83 1.22 17.91
N ASP A 177 -9.29 0.00 17.68
CA ASP A 177 -8.98 -1.19 18.48
C ASP A 177 -7.72 -1.83 17.88
N VAL A 178 -6.57 -1.65 18.53
CA VAL A 178 -5.28 -2.10 18.00
C VAL A 178 -4.85 -3.41 18.63
N ILE A 179 -4.86 -4.47 17.83
CA ILE A 179 -4.33 -5.78 18.21
C ILE A 179 -2.80 -5.70 18.15
N ARG A 180 -2.16 -5.70 19.31
CA ARG A 180 -0.72 -5.66 19.44
C ARG A 180 -0.15 -7.07 19.36
N ILE A 181 0.76 -7.33 18.44
CA ILE A 181 1.40 -8.64 18.30
C ILE A 181 2.90 -8.56 18.55
N PRO A 182 3.52 -9.58 19.17
CA PRO A 182 4.96 -9.67 19.27
C PRO A 182 5.57 -9.93 17.89
N GLY A 183 6.46 -9.08 17.45
CA GLY A 183 7.04 -9.13 16.10
C GLY A 183 8.52 -9.51 16.04
N SER A 184 9.18 -9.77 17.18
CA SER A 184 10.63 -9.93 17.26
C SER A 184 11.22 -11.00 16.34
N GLN A 185 10.48 -12.06 16.07
CA GLN A 185 10.89 -13.11 15.12
C GLN A 185 10.30 -12.87 13.71
N LEU A 186 9.07 -12.39 13.63
CA LEU A 186 8.40 -12.13 12.34
C LEU A 186 9.11 -11.04 11.55
N SER A 187 9.52 -9.96 12.20
CA SER A 187 10.22 -8.84 11.58
C SER A 187 11.60 -9.18 10.98
N LEU A 188 12.22 -10.29 11.42
CA LEU A 188 13.47 -10.78 10.83
C LEU A 188 13.33 -11.14 9.35
N GLY A 189 12.12 -11.42 8.89
CA GLY A 189 11.80 -11.60 7.47
C GLY A 189 11.83 -10.31 6.65
N GLY A 190 12.04 -9.15 7.29
CA GLY A 190 12.12 -7.85 6.63
C GLY A 190 10.77 -7.23 6.28
N GLY A 191 9.72 -7.53 7.07
CA GLY A 191 8.38 -7.00 6.86
C GLY A 191 7.57 -6.81 8.13
N GLY A 192 6.54 -5.97 8.05
CA GLY A 192 5.55 -5.77 9.09
C GLY A 192 4.31 -6.66 8.92
N PRO A 193 3.29 -6.48 9.75
CA PRO A 193 2.06 -7.25 9.69
C PRO A 193 1.38 -7.23 8.31
N HIS A 194 1.30 -6.06 7.66
CA HIS A 194 0.70 -5.92 6.33
C HIS A 194 1.43 -6.72 5.26
N CYS A 195 2.77 -6.72 5.28
CA CYS A 195 3.58 -7.48 4.33
C CYS A 195 3.34 -9.00 4.36
N MET A 196 2.80 -9.53 5.46
CA MET A 196 2.50 -10.95 5.64
C MET A 196 1.08 -11.32 5.21
N THR A 197 0.29 -10.37 4.72
CA THR A 197 -1.11 -10.58 4.35
C THR A 197 -1.33 -10.40 2.85
N CYS A 198 -2.40 -11.00 2.36
CA CYS A 198 -2.91 -10.80 1.01
C CYS A 198 -4.43 -10.77 1.11
N PRO A 199 -5.07 -9.60 1.10
CA PRO A 199 -6.52 -9.52 1.16
C PRO A 199 -7.12 -10.15 -0.10
N ILE A 200 -8.07 -11.08 0.10
CA ILE A 200 -8.72 -11.82 -0.97
C ILE A 200 -10.12 -11.26 -1.24
N LEU A 201 -10.81 -10.90 -0.18
CA LEU A 201 -12.14 -10.30 -0.23
C LEU A 201 -12.18 -9.13 0.73
N ARG A 202 -12.78 -8.05 0.30
CA ARG A 202 -13.11 -6.89 1.13
C ARG A 202 -14.58 -6.58 0.92
N ASP A 203 -15.26 -6.23 1.99
CA ASP A 203 -16.61 -5.71 1.89
C ASP A 203 -16.55 -4.29 1.30
N ASP A 204 -17.52 -3.96 0.46
CA ASP A 204 -17.71 -2.59 -0.02
C ASP A 204 -18.03 -1.69 1.19
N ARG A 205 -17.30 -0.60 1.32
CA ARG A 205 -17.48 0.38 2.40
C ARG A 205 -17.89 1.71 1.83
#